data_4c1cf3bb84b855bc0b2bf6e16f3c1023
#
_entry.id   4c1cf3bb84b855bc0b2bf6e16f3c1023
#
_cell.length_a   1.000
_cell.length_b   1.000
_cell.length_c   1.000
_cell.angle_alpha   90.00
_cell.angle_beta   90.00
_cell.angle_gamma   90.00
#
_symmetry.space_group_name_H-M   'P 1'
#
loop_
_entity.id
_entity.type
_entity.pdbx_description
1 polymer ?
#
loop_
_entity_poly.entity_id
_entity_poly.type
_entity_poly.pdbx_seq_one_letter_code
_entity_poly.pdbx_strand_id
1 'polypeptide(L)'
;MVAITLDGKLTRDEIFVDLKDRVAALTAAGRTPGLGTVLVGDDPGSHAYVKGKHSDCAKVGITSIRRDLPADVSQAQLDETLDELNANPECTGYIVQLPLPRHLDENAALERVDPNKDADGLHPTNLGRLVLGKEAPLPCTPRGIVHLLRRYEVPIAGAHVVVIGRGVTVGRPLGLLLTRRSENATVTLCHTGTRDLPALTKQADIIVAAVGVPHMLTADMVRPGAAVVDVGVSRVEGKLTGDVHPDVWEVAGHVSPNPGGVGPLTRAFLLTNVVELAEAGQ
;
A
#
# COMPACT_ATOMS: atom_id res chain seq x y z
N MET A 1 17.84 19.71 -14.29
CA MET A 1 18.47 18.68 -13.42
C MET A 1 17.71 17.38 -13.67
N VAL A 2 18.37 16.25 -13.76
CA VAL A 2 17.65 14.94 -13.87
C VAL A 2 17.13 14.60 -12.48
N ALA A 3 15.86 14.27 -12.38
CA ALA A 3 15.22 13.89 -11.11
C ALA A 3 15.90 12.65 -10.49
N ILE A 4 16.03 12.65 -9.17
CA ILE A 4 16.47 11.46 -8.42
C ILE A 4 15.37 10.40 -8.48
N THR A 5 15.74 9.19 -8.88
CA THR A 5 14.81 8.07 -8.92
C THR A 5 14.53 7.54 -7.52
N LEU A 6 13.27 7.57 -7.10
CA LEU A 6 12.80 6.92 -5.87
C LEU A 6 12.60 5.42 -6.14
N ASP A 7 13.67 4.63 -6.07
CA ASP A 7 13.67 3.20 -6.44
C ASP A 7 13.03 2.34 -5.33
N GLY A 8 11.79 1.92 -5.58
CA GLY A 8 11.06 1.06 -4.64
C GLY A 8 11.51 -0.40 -4.67
N LYS A 9 12.17 -0.88 -5.74
CA LYS A 9 12.69 -2.25 -5.77
C LYS A 9 13.91 -2.38 -4.87
N LEU A 10 14.85 -1.42 -4.98
CA LEU A 10 16.02 -1.36 -4.11
C LEU A 10 15.59 -1.25 -2.63
N THR A 11 14.67 -0.32 -2.34
CA THR A 11 14.15 -0.11 -0.98
C THR A 11 13.44 -1.35 -0.43
N ARG A 12 12.66 -2.06 -1.24
CA ARG A 12 12.06 -3.35 -0.86
C ARG A 12 13.13 -4.38 -0.50
N ASP A 13 14.19 -4.48 -1.30
CA ASP A 13 15.23 -5.50 -1.09
C ASP A 13 15.98 -5.25 0.23
N GLU A 14 16.20 -4.00 0.61
CA GLU A 14 16.73 -3.59 1.93
C GLU A 14 15.77 -4.04 3.06
N ILE A 15 14.47 -3.79 2.93
CA ILE A 15 13.45 -4.25 3.90
C ILE A 15 13.46 -5.77 4.03
N PHE A 16 13.61 -6.51 2.94
CA PHE A 16 13.61 -7.97 2.95
C PHE A 16 14.83 -8.55 3.68
N VAL A 17 15.96 -7.86 3.72
CA VAL A 17 17.11 -8.27 4.54
C VAL A 17 16.74 -8.27 6.02
N ASP A 18 16.19 -7.15 6.51
CA ASP A 18 15.71 -7.03 7.90
C ASP A 18 14.63 -8.08 8.23
N LEU A 19 13.64 -8.23 7.35
CA LEU A 19 12.55 -9.19 7.57
C LEU A 19 13.02 -10.63 7.66
N LYS A 20 14.03 -11.05 6.89
CA LYS A 20 14.59 -12.41 6.98
C LYS A 20 15.14 -12.71 8.37
N ASP A 21 15.88 -11.80 8.94
CA ASP A 21 16.48 -11.97 10.26
C ASP A 21 15.40 -12.02 11.35
N ARG A 22 14.41 -11.15 11.27
CA ARG A 22 13.26 -11.13 12.21
C ARG A 22 12.42 -12.39 12.11
N VAL A 23 12.09 -12.85 10.90
CA VAL A 23 11.35 -14.09 10.68
C VAL A 23 12.14 -15.32 11.17
N ALA A 24 13.45 -15.37 10.94
CA ALA A 24 14.29 -16.45 11.45
C ALA A 24 14.29 -16.50 12.98
N ALA A 25 14.36 -15.35 13.64
CA ALA A 25 14.28 -15.25 15.11
C ALA A 25 12.92 -15.73 15.65
N LEU A 26 11.81 -15.30 15.02
CA LEU A 26 10.46 -15.74 15.37
C LEU A 26 10.27 -17.25 15.17
N THR A 27 10.78 -17.79 14.06
CA THR A 27 10.71 -19.23 13.75
C THR A 27 11.50 -20.06 14.76
N ALA A 28 12.71 -19.60 15.13
CA ALA A 28 13.51 -20.24 16.16
C ALA A 28 12.82 -20.23 17.54
N ALA A 29 11.97 -19.22 17.80
CA ALA A 29 11.12 -19.15 18.99
C ALA A 29 9.80 -19.95 18.87
N GLY A 30 9.60 -20.73 17.81
CA GLY A 30 8.41 -21.55 17.58
C GLY A 30 7.19 -20.77 17.09
N ARG A 31 7.37 -19.55 16.58
CA ARG A 31 6.28 -18.65 16.12
C ARG A 31 6.50 -18.20 14.68
N THR A 32 6.54 -19.14 13.74
CA THR A 32 6.70 -18.80 12.30
C THR A 32 5.53 -17.95 11.81
N PRO A 33 5.78 -16.72 11.30
CA PRO A 33 4.68 -15.88 10.80
C PRO A 33 3.99 -16.50 9.59
N GLY A 34 2.66 -16.36 9.50
CA GLY A 34 1.85 -16.83 8.40
C GLY A 34 1.03 -15.71 7.76
N LEU A 35 1.15 -15.53 6.43
CA LEU A 35 0.31 -14.62 5.65
C LEU A 35 -0.81 -15.39 4.95
N GLY A 36 -2.05 -15.09 5.29
CA GLY A 36 -3.26 -15.53 4.57
C GLY A 36 -3.58 -14.60 3.40
N THR A 37 -4.06 -15.16 2.30
CA THR A 37 -4.65 -14.39 1.19
C THR A 37 -5.94 -15.05 0.73
N VAL A 38 -7.00 -14.26 0.62
CA VAL A 38 -8.27 -14.67 0.03
C VAL A 38 -8.39 -14.01 -1.34
N LEU A 39 -8.54 -14.81 -2.38
CA LEU A 39 -8.74 -14.37 -3.76
C LEU A 39 -10.08 -14.93 -4.24
N VAL A 40 -10.92 -14.07 -4.82
CA VAL A 40 -12.21 -14.48 -5.39
C VAL A 40 -12.24 -14.22 -6.89
N GLY A 41 -12.53 -15.25 -7.66
CA GLY A 41 -12.61 -15.19 -9.11
C GLY A 41 -11.28 -15.25 -9.84
N ASP A 42 -11.31 -15.01 -11.14
CA ASP A 42 -10.21 -15.33 -12.07
C ASP A 42 -9.58 -14.08 -12.72
N ASP A 43 -9.66 -12.90 -12.07
CA ASP A 43 -9.02 -11.71 -12.61
C ASP A 43 -7.50 -11.89 -12.72
N PRO A 44 -6.91 -11.82 -13.93
CA PRO A 44 -5.49 -12.07 -14.13
C PRO A 44 -4.58 -11.10 -13.37
N GLY A 45 -5.06 -9.86 -13.14
CA GLY A 45 -4.32 -8.85 -12.36
C GLY A 45 -4.21 -9.26 -10.90
N SER A 46 -5.32 -9.65 -10.30
CA SER A 46 -5.40 -10.14 -8.92
C SER A 46 -4.56 -11.40 -8.71
N HIS A 47 -4.62 -12.37 -9.64
CA HIS A 47 -3.77 -13.56 -9.59
C HIS A 47 -2.27 -13.25 -9.65
N ALA A 48 -1.86 -12.34 -10.54
CA ALA A 48 -0.45 -11.92 -10.62
C ALA A 48 0.01 -11.23 -9.33
N TYR A 49 -0.86 -10.41 -8.72
CA TYR A 49 -0.57 -9.73 -7.45
C TYR A 49 -0.42 -10.71 -6.29
N VAL A 50 -1.36 -11.64 -6.13
CA VAL A 50 -1.32 -12.70 -5.11
C VAL A 50 -0.10 -13.59 -5.31
N LYS A 51 0.21 -14.03 -6.54
CA LYS A 51 1.44 -14.79 -6.85
C LYS A 51 2.70 -14.03 -6.42
N GLY A 52 2.75 -12.73 -6.65
CA GLY A 52 3.86 -11.87 -6.20
C GLY A 52 4.02 -11.86 -4.68
N LYS A 53 2.91 -11.76 -3.92
CA LYS A 53 2.89 -11.80 -2.45
C LYS A 53 3.43 -13.14 -1.92
N HIS A 54 2.96 -14.26 -2.46
CA HIS A 54 3.45 -15.59 -2.07
C HIS A 54 4.93 -15.81 -2.40
N SER A 55 5.39 -15.34 -3.57
CA SER A 55 6.81 -15.37 -3.91
C SER A 55 7.66 -14.55 -2.94
N ASP A 56 7.14 -13.41 -2.47
CA ASP A 56 7.85 -12.57 -1.50
C ASP A 56 7.84 -13.18 -0.09
N CYS A 57 6.75 -13.86 0.33
CA CYS A 57 6.73 -14.67 1.57
C CYS A 57 7.84 -15.71 1.57
N ALA A 58 7.99 -16.47 0.49
CA ALA A 58 9.03 -17.49 0.37
C ALA A 58 10.46 -16.92 0.49
N LYS A 59 10.69 -15.69 0.00
CA LYS A 59 11.99 -15.03 0.10
C LYS A 59 12.40 -14.68 1.53
N VAL A 60 11.42 -14.38 2.40
CA VAL A 60 11.68 -13.94 3.78
C VAL A 60 11.37 -15.01 4.82
N GLY A 61 10.84 -16.18 4.41
CA GLY A 61 10.56 -17.31 5.31
C GLY A 61 9.18 -17.26 5.98
N ILE A 62 8.25 -16.43 5.50
CA ILE A 62 6.87 -16.37 5.98
C ILE A 62 6.07 -17.50 5.37
N THR A 63 5.29 -18.23 6.18
CA THR A 63 4.36 -19.25 5.71
C THR A 63 3.24 -18.63 4.87
N SER A 64 2.88 -19.27 3.77
CA SER A 64 1.90 -18.76 2.81
C SER A 64 0.63 -19.60 2.87
N ILE A 65 -0.50 -18.96 3.24
CA ILE A 65 -1.82 -19.60 3.36
C ILE A 65 -2.74 -19.00 2.31
N ARG A 66 -3.08 -19.78 1.27
CA ARG A 66 -3.88 -19.29 0.15
C ARG A 66 -5.29 -19.88 0.18
N ARG A 67 -6.29 -19.05 -0.08
CA ARG A 67 -7.69 -19.40 -0.27
C ARG A 67 -8.17 -18.79 -1.58
N ASP A 68 -8.35 -19.64 -2.59
CA ASP A 68 -8.91 -19.26 -3.88
C ASP A 68 -10.37 -19.70 -3.92
N LEU A 69 -11.26 -18.74 -4.10
CA LEU A 69 -12.71 -18.98 -4.17
C LEU A 69 -13.20 -18.73 -5.60
N PRO A 70 -14.19 -19.49 -6.06
CA PRO A 70 -14.74 -19.30 -7.40
C PRO A 70 -15.47 -17.96 -7.52
N ALA A 71 -15.60 -17.45 -8.76
CA ALA A 71 -16.20 -16.15 -9.02
C ALA A 71 -17.67 -16.02 -8.59
N ASP A 72 -18.38 -17.14 -8.49
CA ASP A 72 -19.79 -17.26 -8.08
C ASP A 72 -19.97 -17.63 -6.60
N VAL A 73 -18.90 -17.60 -5.80
CA VAL A 73 -18.99 -17.87 -4.36
C VAL A 73 -20.02 -16.98 -3.68
N SER A 74 -20.83 -17.54 -2.78
CA SER A 74 -21.78 -16.75 -2.01
C SER A 74 -21.10 -15.93 -0.91
N GLN A 75 -21.76 -14.87 -0.44
CA GLN A 75 -21.28 -14.10 0.72
C GLN A 75 -21.06 -14.99 1.94
N ALA A 76 -21.98 -15.92 2.20
CA ALA A 76 -21.88 -16.84 3.34
C ALA A 76 -20.63 -17.74 3.29
N GLN A 77 -20.26 -18.24 2.11
CA GLN A 77 -19.05 -19.05 1.93
C GLN A 77 -17.77 -18.21 2.04
N LEU A 78 -17.79 -16.96 1.56
CA LEU A 78 -16.71 -16.03 1.79
C LEU A 78 -16.55 -15.76 3.29
N ASP A 79 -17.64 -15.47 3.98
CA ASP A 79 -17.67 -15.22 5.42
C ASP A 79 -17.13 -16.41 6.23
N GLU A 80 -17.50 -17.64 5.88
CA GLU A 80 -16.97 -18.86 6.49
C GLU A 80 -15.45 -18.98 6.29
N THR A 81 -14.95 -18.68 5.09
CA THR A 81 -13.51 -18.69 4.80
C THR A 81 -12.74 -17.65 5.64
N LEU A 82 -13.35 -16.48 5.86
CA LEU A 82 -12.74 -15.44 6.71
C LEU A 82 -12.74 -15.86 8.18
N ASP A 83 -13.81 -16.49 8.67
CA ASP A 83 -13.90 -17.03 10.03
C ASP A 83 -12.87 -18.15 10.26
N GLU A 84 -12.67 -19.04 9.29
CA GLU A 84 -11.60 -20.04 9.34
C GLU A 84 -10.20 -19.39 9.50
N LEU A 85 -9.90 -18.34 8.73
CA LEU A 85 -8.63 -17.64 8.83
C LEU A 85 -8.51 -16.87 10.15
N ASN A 86 -9.58 -16.29 10.65
CA ASN A 86 -9.63 -15.67 11.97
C ASN A 86 -9.31 -16.67 13.08
N ALA A 87 -9.84 -17.90 12.99
CA ALA A 87 -9.62 -18.96 13.97
C ALA A 87 -8.30 -19.72 13.79
N ASN A 88 -7.63 -19.61 12.63
CA ASN A 88 -6.42 -20.36 12.34
C ASN A 88 -5.19 -19.79 13.08
N PRO A 89 -4.56 -20.55 14.01
CA PRO A 89 -3.38 -20.08 14.72
C PRO A 89 -2.13 -19.96 13.85
N GLU A 90 -2.06 -20.64 12.70
CA GLU A 90 -0.94 -20.49 11.75
C GLU A 90 -1.07 -19.22 10.90
N CYS A 91 -2.26 -18.60 10.85
CA CYS A 91 -2.51 -17.35 10.15
C CYS A 91 -2.26 -16.18 11.07
N THR A 92 -1.09 -15.59 11.00
CA THR A 92 -0.73 -14.39 11.79
C THR A 92 -1.50 -13.16 11.33
N GLY A 93 -1.64 -13.00 10.04
CA GLY A 93 -2.43 -11.94 9.42
C GLY A 93 -2.83 -12.32 8.01
N TYR A 94 -3.90 -11.72 7.50
CA TYR A 94 -4.35 -12.01 6.15
C TYR A 94 -4.97 -10.79 5.47
N ILE A 95 -5.19 -10.93 4.18
CA ILE A 95 -5.85 -9.93 3.35
C ILE A 95 -6.94 -10.56 2.50
N VAL A 96 -7.94 -9.77 2.17
CA VAL A 96 -8.90 -10.02 1.09
C VAL A 96 -8.43 -9.25 -0.13
N GLN A 97 -8.10 -9.95 -1.22
CA GLN A 97 -7.64 -9.32 -2.44
C GLN A 97 -8.80 -8.61 -3.15
N LEU A 98 -8.76 -7.29 -3.19
CA LEU A 98 -9.75 -6.47 -3.91
C LEU A 98 -9.35 -6.25 -5.38
N PRO A 99 -10.34 -5.98 -6.26
CA PRO A 99 -11.78 -5.90 -5.97
C PRO A 99 -12.44 -7.28 -5.87
N LEU A 100 -13.53 -7.37 -5.12
CA LEU A 100 -14.41 -8.54 -5.11
C LEU A 100 -15.42 -8.50 -6.28
N PRO A 101 -15.98 -9.65 -6.70
CA PRO A 101 -17.13 -9.70 -7.60
C PRO A 101 -18.31 -8.86 -7.07
N ARG A 102 -19.02 -8.17 -7.98
CA ARG A 102 -20.05 -7.15 -7.64
C ARG A 102 -21.21 -7.64 -6.75
N HIS A 103 -21.45 -8.93 -6.69
CA HIS A 103 -22.51 -9.52 -5.86
C HIS A 103 -22.10 -9.73 -4.40
N LEU A 104 -20.82 -9.53 -4.08
CA LEU A 104 -20.28 -9.61 -2.72
C LEU A 104 -20.14 -8.21 -2.13
N ASP A 105 -20.34 -8.13 -0.80
CA ASP A 105 -20.13 -6.90 -0.04
C ASP A 105 -18.67 -6.80 0.43
N GLU A 106 -17.88 -5.94 -0.25
CA GLU A 106 -16.49 -5.71 0.09
C GLU A 106 -16.31 -5.13 1.50
N ASN A 107 -17.23 -4.25 1.92
CA ASN A 107 -17.14 -3.63 3.24
C ASN A 107 -17.40 -4.66 4.34
N ALA A 108 -18.44 -5.48 4.17
CA ALA A 108 -18.74 -6.56 5.10
C ALA A 108 -17.57 -7.56 5.21
N ALA A 109 -16.95 -7.90 4.07
CA ALA A 109 -15.78 -8.78 4.06
C ALA A 109 -14.58 -8.16 4.80
N LEU A 110 -14.28 -6.87 4.59
CA LEU A 110 -13.19 -6.18 5.28
C LEU A 110 -13.46 -6.02 6.79
N GLU A 111 -14.71 -5.76 7.18
CA GLU A 111 -15.10 -5.64 8.59
C GLU A 111 -15.09 -6.99 9.32
N ARG A 112 -15.19 -8.12 8.59
CA ARG A 112 -15.13 -9.47 9.18
C ARG A 112 -13.72 -9.95 9.49
N VAL A 113 -12.70 -9.34 8.87
CA VAL A 113 -11.29 -9.58 9.23
C VAL A 113 -11.09 -9.27 10.71
N ASP A 114 -10.45 -10.18 11.49
CA ASP A 114 -10.04 -9.80 12.85
C ASP A 114 -9.08 -8.60 12.78
N PRO A 115 -9.38 -7.48 13.46
CA PRO A 115 -8.49 -6.30 13.47
C PRO A 115 -7.05 -6.62 13.87
N ASN A 116 -6.85 -7.68 14.66
CA ASN A 116 -5.53 -8.14 15.07
C ASN A 116 -4.84 -9.02 14.01
N LYS A 117 -5.55 -9.43 12.97
CA LYS A 117 -5.03 -10.17 11.81
C LYS A 117 -5.12 -9.35 10.50
N ASP A 118 -5.48 -8.08 10.59
CA ASP A 118 -5.55 -7.17 9.45
C ASP A 118 -4.14 -6.80 8.96
N ALA A 119 -3.61 -7.59 8.04
CA ALA A 119 -2.27 -7.37 7.50
C ALA A 119 -2.19 -6.17 6.54
N ASP A 120 -3.31 -5.74 5.94
CA ASP A 120 -3.36 -4.58 5.03
C ASP A 120 -3.47 -3.23 5.78
N GLY A 121 -3.90 -3.25 7.05
CA GLY A 121 -4.12 -2.06 7.86
C GLY A 121 -5.35 -1.25 7.42
N LEU A 122 -6.33 -1.89 6.82
CA LEU A 122 -7.53 -1.24 6.26
C LEU A 122 -8.82 -1.50 7.07
N HIS A 123 -8.77 -2.36 8.09
CA HIS A 123 -9.90 -2.59 8.96
C HIS A 123 -10.35 -1.29 9.64
N PRO A 124 -11.66 -0.99 9.73
CA PRO A 124 -12.17 0.26 10.33
C PRO A 124 -11.61 0.56 11.73
N THR A 125 -11.42 -0.47 12.57
CA THR A 125 -10.79 -0.34 13.89
C THR A 125 -9.35 0.18 13.77
N ASN A 126 -8.54 -0.35 12.85
CA ASN A 126 -7.14 0.05 12.67
C ASN A 126 -7.02 1.43 12.03
N LEU A 127 -7.90 1.76 11.08
CA LEU A 127 -8.03 3.12 10.55
C LEU A 127 -8.44 4.12 11.64
N GLY A 128 -9.34 3.74 12.54
CA GLY A 128 -9.70 4.54 13.72
C GLY A 128 -8.51 4.73 14.67
N ARG A 129 -7.71 3.69 14.91
CA ARG A 129 -6.47 3.78 15.68
C ARG A 129 -5.45 4.70 15.02
N LEU A 130 -5.32 4.65 13.67
CA LEU A 130 -4.47 5.57 12.92
C LEU A 130 -4.88 7.05 13.15
N VAL A 131 -6.18 7.36 13.08
CA VAL A 131 -6.71 8.71 13.38
C VAL A 131 -6.34 9.16 14.79
N LEU A 132 -6.39 8.23 15.77
CA LEU A 132 -6.10 8.52 17.19
C LEU A 132 -4.59 8.48 17.50
N GLY A 133 -3.73 8.19 16.53
CA GLY A 133 -2.29 8.04 16.73
C GLY A 133 -1.92 6.85 17.63
N LYS A 134 -2.77 5.82 17.70
CA LYS A 134 -2.52 4.58 18.45
C LYS A 134 -1.81 3.55 17.58
N GLU A 135 -1.08 2.65 18.22
CA GLU A 135 -0.42 1.53 17.55
C GLU A 135 -1.45 0.56 16.93
N ALA A 136 -1.23 0.23 15.67
CA ALA A 136 -2.00 -0.72 14.89
C ALA A 136 -1.26 -1.03 13.59
N PRO A 137 -1.61 -2.11 12.86
CA PRO A 137 -1.17 -2.27 11.48
C PRO A 137 -1.50 -1.02 10.66
N LEU A 138 -0.50 -0.52 9.95
CA LEU A 138 -0.66 0.66 9.11
C LEU A 138 -0.98 0.26 7.67
N PRO A 139 -1.79 1.05 6.95
CA PRO A 139 -2.06 0.81 5.53
C PRO A 139 -0.76 0.67 4.73
N CYS A 140 -0.61 -0.47 4.04
CA CYS A 140 0.67 -0.87 3.44
C CYS A 140 1.22 0.13 2.42
N THR A 141 0.39 0.59 1.48
CA THR A 141 0.83 1.53 0.44
C THR A 141 1.18 2.90 1.03
N PRO A 142 0.37 3.54 1.87
CA PRO A 142 0.72 4.77 2.58
C PRO A 142 2.01 4.66 3.37
N ARG A 143 2.19 3.56 4.12
CA ARG A 143 3.41 3.29 4.88
C ARG A 143 4.63 3.20 3.96
N GLY A 144 4.49 2.51 2.82
CA GLY A 144 5.52 2.38 1.81
C GLY A 144 5.92 3.73 1.19
N ILE A 145 4.96 4.61 0.93
CA ILE A 145 5.21 5.96 0.41
C ILE A 145 6.03 6.78 1.41
N VAL A 146 5.62 6.82 2.68
CA VAL A 146 6.35 7.56 3.72
C VAL A 146 7.78 7.00 3.89
N HIS A 147 7.93 5.69 3.89
CA HIS A 147 9.24 5.05 3.99
C HIS A 147 10.14 5.39 2.79
N LEU A 148 9.59 5.35 1.58
CA LEU A 148 10.32 5.69 0.35
C LEU A 148 10.82 7.14 0.39
N LEU A 149 9.96 8.08 0.77
CA LEU A 149 10.35 9.50 0.92
C LEU A 149 11.48 9.66 1.94
N ARG A 150 11.38 9.01 3.10
CA ARG A 150 12.42 9.04 4.14
C ARG A 150 13.74 8.42 3.68
N ARG A 151 13.68 7.29 2.97
CA ARG A 151 14.86 6.58 2.46
C ARG A 151 15.68 7.45 1.50
N TYR A 152 15.01 8.33 0.76
CA TYR A 152 15.65 9.27 -0.17
C TYR A 152 15.78 10.69 0.40
N GLU A 153 15.67 10.82 1.72
CA GLU A 153 15.86 12.08 2.45
C GLU A 153 14.98 13.22 1.95
N VAL A 154 13.79 12.90 1.38
CA VAL A 154 12.82 13.93 1.00
C VAL A 154 12.22 14.53 2.27
N PRO A 155 12.36 15.85 2.51
CA PRO A 155 11.83 16.48 3.70
C PRO A 155 10.31 16.39 3.76
N ILE A 156 9.77 15.73 4.81
CA ILE A 156 8.33 15.56 5.02
C ILE A 156 7.83 16.58 6.06
N ALA A 157 8.57 16.76 7.15
CA ALA A 157 8.16 17.68 8.22
C ALA A 157 8.07 19.12 7.73
N GLY A 158 6.90 19.74 7.91
CA GLY A 158 6.61 21.09 7.42
C GLY A 158 6.29 21.18 5.92
N ALA A 159 6.44 20.10 5.16
CA ALA A 159 6.17 20.09 3.73
C ALA A 159 4.67 20.24 3.43
N HIS A 160 4.33 20.91 2.34
CA HIS A 160 3.01 20.88 1.74
C HIS A 160 2.91 19.68 0.80
N VAL A 161 2.11 18.69 1.17
CA VAL A 161 1.88 17.48 0.40
C VAL A 161 0.52 17.55 -0.28
N VAL A 162 0.48 17.44 -1.60
CA VAL A 162 -0.77 17.30 -2.37
C VAL A 162 -0.96 15.84 -2.74
N VAL A 163 -2.04 15.23 -2.24
CA VAL A 163 -2.42 13.86 -2.57
C VAL A 163 -3.59 13.91 -3.55
N ILE A 164 -3.39 13.41 -4.77
CA ILE A 164 -4.41 13.34 -5.81
C ILE A 164 -5.04 11.95 -5.77
N GLY A 165 -6.30 11.89 -5.35
CA GLY A 165 -7.04 10.65 -5.11
C GLY A 165 -7.46 10.50 -3.65
N ARG A 166 -8.70 10.04 -3.42
CA ARG A 166 -9.29 9.85 -2.07
C ARG A 166 -9.79 8.43 -1.83
N GLY A 167 -9.14 7.44 -2.47
CA GLY A 167 -9.42 6.03 -2.25
C GLY A 167 -9.10 5.60 -0.82
N VAL A 168 -9.80 4.56 -0.34
CA VAL A 168 -9.63 4.03 1.03
C VAL A 168 -8.28 3.33 1.22
N THR A 169 -7.69 2.82 0.16
CA THR A 169 -6.42 2.09 0.20
C THR A 169 -5.19 3.00 0.23
N VAL A 170 -5.29 4.23 -0.34
CA VAL A 170 -4.14 5.13 -0.46
C VAL A 170 -4.47 6.55 0.01
N GLY A 171 -5.31 7.28 -0.72
CA GLY A 171 -5.40 8.71 -0.55
C GLY A 171 -5.85 9.16 0.84
N ARG A 172 -6.95 8.60 1.37
CA ARG A 172 -7.45 8.94 2.71
C ARG A 172 -6.46 8.54 3.81
N PRO A 173 -5.99 7.28 3.89
CA PRO A 173 -5.09 6.88 4.96
C PRO A 173 -3.71 7.54 4.86
N LEU A 174 -3.23 7.86 3.66
CA LEU A 174 -1.97 8.59 3.48
C LEU A 174 -2.04 9.99 4.08
N GLY A 175 -3.15 10.71 3.87
CA GLY A 175 -3.36 12.02 4.50
C GLY A 175 -3.32 11.96 6.02
N LEU A 176 -3.95 10.94 6.61
CA LEU A 176 -3.92 10.70 8.05
C LEU A 176 -2.51 10.37 8.54
N LEU A 177 -1.77 9.53 7.80
CA LEU A 177 -0.41 9.14 8.17
C LEU A 177 0.55 10.33 8.11
N LEU A 178 0.52 11.13 7.05
CA LEU A 178 1.40 12.28 6.85
C LEU A 178 1.16 13.42 7.85
N THR A 179 -0.07 13.56 8.38
CA THR A 179 -0.40 14.59 9.38
C THR A 179 -0.10 14.16 10.83
N ARG A 180 0.40 12.94 11.06
CA ARG A 180 0.87 12.53 12.39
C ARG A 180 2.03 13.41 12.84
N ARG A 181 2.22 13.53 14.15
CA ARG A 181 3.33 14.32 14.73
C ARG A 181 4.72 13.83 14.29
N SER A 182 4.83 12.54 13.97
CA SER A 182 6.09 11.92 13.49
C SER A 182 6.44 12.31 12.06
N GLU A 183 5.43 12.56 11.21
CA GLU A 183 5.59 13.02 9.83
C GLU A 183 5.47 14.53 9.71
N ASN A 184 4.52 15.13 10.42
CA ASN A 184 4.32 16.56 10.61
C ASN A 184 4.19 17.37 9.31
N ALA A 185 3.52 16.81 8.28
CA ALA A 185 3.26 17.48 7.01
C ALA A 185 1.92 18.23 7.03
N THR A 186 1.75 19.21 6.14
CA THR A 186 0.46 19.79 5.76
C THR A 186 -0.04 19.08 4.52
N VAL A 187 -1.27 18.56 4.54
CA VAL A 187 -1.81 17.77 3.43
C VAL A 187 -3.04 18.40 2.81
N THR A 188 -3.02 18.54 1.49
CA THR A 188 -4.19 18.84 0.66
C THR A 188 -4.63 17.59 -0.07
N LEU A 189 -5.82 17.08 0.25
CA LEU A 189 -6.40 15.90 -0.41
C LEU A 189 -7.30 16.33 -1.57
N CYS A 190 -6.89 16.01 -2.80
CA CYS A 190 -7.57 16.38 -4.05
C CYS A 190 -8.35 15.20 -4.64
N HIS A 191 -9.39 15.52 -5.38
CA HIS A 191 -10.27 14.56 -6.04
C HIS A 191 -10.98 15.18 -7.26
N THR A 192 -11.84 14.46 -7.95
CA THR A 192 -12.55 14.92 -9.16
C THR A 192 -13.38 16.20 -8.97
N GLY A 193 -13.78 16.54 -7.75
CA GLY A 193 -14.48 17.79 -7.43
C GLY A 193 -13.55 18.94 -7.03
N THR A 194 -12.23 18.75 -7.04
CA THR A 194 -11.26 19.79 -6.69
C THR A 194 -11.22 20.85 -7.79
N ARG A 195 -11.35 22.10 -7.41
CA ARG A 195 -11.23 23.24 -8.32
C ARG A 195 -9.75 23.58 -8.49
N ASP A 196 -9.35 23.87 -9.74
CA ASP A 196 -8.00 24.32 -10.08
C ASP A 196 -6.88 23.45 -9.46
N LEU A 197 -6.91 22.14 -9.79
CA LEU A 197 -5.90 21.21 -9.35
C LEU A 197 -4.46 21.67 -9.66
N PRO A 198 -4.15 22.25 -10.84
CA PRO A 198 -2.82 22.77 -11.14
C PRO A 198 -2.33 23.85 -10.18
N ALA A 199 -3.21 24.74 -9.72
CA ALA A 199 -2.81 25.76 -8.75
C ALA A 199 -2.39 25.17 -7.40
N LEU A 200 -2.99 24.05 -7.00
CA LEU A 200 -2.64 23.35 -5.76
C LEU A 200 -1.33 22.58 -5.93
N THR A 201 -1.18 21.83 -7.01
CA THR A 201 0.02 21.01 -7.23
C THR A 201 1.28 21.84 -7.44
N LYS A 202 1.18 23.01 -8.08
CA LYS A 202 2.30 23.97 -8.21
C LYS A 202 2.82 24.53 -6.89
N GLN A 203 2.06 24.44 -5.81
CA GLN A 203 2.49 24.88 -4.48
C GLN A 203 3.07 23.75 -3.63
N ALA A 204 2.94 22.50 -4.10
CA ALA A 204 3.33 21.34 -3.34
C ALA A 204 4.84 21.11 -3.32
N ASP A 205 5.38 20.74 -2.17
CA ASP A 205 6.72 20.20 -2.00
C ASP A 205 6.76 18.72 -2.42
N ILE A 206 5.67 18.02 -2.17
CA ILE A 206 5.50 16.61 -2.49
C ILE A 206 4.12 16.42 -3.15
N ILE A 207 4.10 15.71 -4.28
CA ILE A 207 2.84 15.31 -4.96
C ILE A 207 2.75 13.81 -4.97
N VAL A 208 1.60 13.27 -4.57
CA VAL A 208 1.29 11.84 -4.66
C VAL A 208 0.10 11.65 -5.59
N ALA A 209 0.33 11.04 -6.75
CA ALA A 209 -0.71 10.77 -7.74
C ALA A 209 -1.23 9.33 -7.59
N ALA A 210 -2.52 9.18 -7.22
CA ALA A 210 -3.16 7.90 -6.88
C ALA A 210 -4.61 7.83 -7.38
N VAL A 211 -4.82 8.08 -8.68
CA VAL A 211 -6.16 8.12 -9.31
C VAL A 211 -6.37 7.06 -10.38
N GLY A 212 -5.30 6.44 -10.90
CA GLY A 212 -5.38 5.46 -11.97
C GLY A 212 -5.79 6.07 -13.32
N VAL A 213 -5.35 7.30 -13.59
CA VAL A 213 -5.56 7.98 -14.87
C VAL A 213 -4.20 8.23 -15.53
N PRO A 214 -3.89 7.52 -16.62
CA PRO A 214 -2.58 7.57 -17.23
C PRO A 214 -2.16 9.01 -17.58
N HIS A 215 -0.94 9.37 -17.15
CA HIS A 215 -0.27 10.63 -17.50
C HIS A 215 -1.08 11.91 -17.14
N MET A 216 -1.94 11.85 -16.12
CA MET A 216 -2.77 12.99 -15.73
C MET A 216 -1.97 14.12 -15.08
N LEU A 217 -0.82 13.82 -14.44
CA LEU A 217 0.07 14.82 -13.87
C LEU A 217 1.16 15.16 -14.86
N THR A 218 1.17 16.38 -15.38
CA THR A 218 2.13 16.90 -16.38
C THR A 218 3.13 17.87 -15.77
N ALA A 219 4.22 18.15 -16.46
CA ALA A 219 5.31 19.02 -15.97
C ALA A 219 4.84 20.43 -15.58
N ASP A 220 3.88 20.99 -16.32
CA ASP A 220 3.31 22.31 -16.03
C ASP A 220 2.46 22.34 -14.75
N MET A 221 2.12 21.20 -14.19
CA MET A 221 1.43 21.07 -12.90
C MET A 221 2.38 20.88 -11.71
N VAL A 222 3.69 20.76 -11.94
CA VAL A 222 4.66 20.43 -10.90
C VAL A 222 5.59 21.62 -10.64
N ARG A 223 5.82 21.94 -9.37
CA ARG A 223 6.81 22.94 -8.97
C ARG A 223 8.21 22.38 -9.24
N PRO A 224 9.13 23.19 -9.83
CA PRO A 224 10.52 22.76 -9.99
C PRO A 224 11.15 22.27 -8.67
N GLY A 225 11.75 21.10 -8.70
CA GLY A 225 12.40 20.49 -7.55
C GLY A 225 11.47 19.72 -6.60
N ALA A 226 10.16 19.72 -6.80
CA ALA A 226 9.22 18.92 -5.99
C ALA A 226 9.50 17.42 -6.09
N ALA A 227 9.10 16.67 -5.05
CA ALA A 227 9.09 15.21 -5.11
C ALA A 227 7.74 14.71 -5.64
N VAL A 228 7.77 13.77 -6.59
CA VAL A 228 6.56 13.20 -7.20
C VAL A 228 6.53 11.70 -7.01
N VAL A 229 5.46 11.22 -6.37
CA VAL A 229 5.23 9.79 -6.11
C VAL A 229 4.08 9.30 -6.98
N ASP A 230 4.39 8.44 -7.95
CA ASP A 230 3.44 7.82 -8.86
C ASP A 230 2.91 6.50 -8.27
N VAL A 231 1.63 6.46 -7.93
CA VAL A 231 0.97 5.32 -7.29
C VAL A 231 -0.09 4.68 -8.17
N GLY A 232 -0.78 5.49 -8.97
CA GLY A 232 -1.86 5.01 -9.82
C GLY A 232 -1.34 4.02 -10.87
N VAL A 233 -2.14 3.00 -11.16
CA VAL A 233 -1.78 1.97 -12.16
C VAL A 233 -2.94 1.79 -13.13
N SER A 234 -2.63 1.91 -14.40
CA SER A 234 -3.54 1.63 -15.51
C SER A 234 -2.87 0.72 -16.55
N ARG A 235 -3.65 0.15 -17.44
CA ARG A 235 -3.13 -0.58 -18.59
C ARG A 235 -3.42 0.20 -19.87
N VAL A 236 -2.37 0.62 -20.55
CA VAL A 236 -2.43 1.25 -21.85
C VAL A 236 -1.71 0.34 -22.84
N GLU A 237 -2.41 -0.13 -23.87
CA GLU A 237 -1.85 -1.06 -24.87
C GLU A 237 -1.15 -2.29 -24.25
N GLY A 238 -1.72 -2.82 -23.17
CA GLY A 238 -1.18 -3.99 -22.45
C GLY A 238 -0.02 -3.69 -21.49
N LYS A 239 0.52 -2.47 -21.47
CA LYS A 239 1.61 -2.05 -20.58
C LYS A 239 1.06 -1.37 -19.31
N LEU A 240 1.71 -1.59 -18.19
CA LEU A 240 1.43 -0.86 -16.96
C LEU A 240 1.91 0.58 -17.11
N THR A 241 1.02 1.53 -16.85
CA THR A 241 1.26 2.96 -16.98
C THR A 241 0.81 3.66 -15.71
N GLY A 242 1.62 4.58 -15.20
CA GLY A 242 1.32 5.40 -14.05
C GLY A 242 0.51 6.65 -14.35
N ASP A 243 0.19 7.39 -13.32
CA ASP A 243 -0.53 8.67 -13.40
C ASP A 243 0.37 9.84 -13.81
N VAL A 244 1.69 9.68 -13.71
CA VAL A 244 2.67 10.74 -13.95
C VAL A 244 3.17 10.70 -15.40
N HIS A 245 3.09 11.84 -16.08
CA HIS A 245 3.61 11.98 -17.44
C HIS A 245 5.15 12.01 -17.44
N PRO A 246 5.82 11.43 -18.46
CA PRO A 246 7.28 11.38 -18.51
C PRO A 246 8.00 12.75 -18.44
N ASP A 247 7.39 13.83 -18.93
CA ASP A 247 7.95 15.17 -18.86
C ASP A 247 8.19 15.71 -17.44
N VAL A 248 7.49 15.14 -16.44
CA VAL A 248 7.68 15.50 -15.04
C VAL A 248 9.12 15.23 -14.56
N TRP A 249 9.81 14.25 -15.14
CA TRP A 249 11.20 13.95 -14.82
C TRP A 249 12.18 15.08 -15.13
N GLU A 250 11.80 16.00 -16.00
CA GLU A 250 12.63 17.18 -16.38
C GLU A 250 12.51 18.31 -15.37
N VAL A 251 11.42 18.34 -14.57
CA VAL A 251 11.06 19.45 -13.67
C VAL A 251 11.18 19.05 -12.20
N ALA A 252 10.81 17.84 -11.83
CA ALA A 252 10.82 17.35 -10.46
C ALA A 252 12.24 17.12 -9.94
N GLY A 253 12.44 17.22 -8.61
CA GLY A 253 13.69 16.86 -7.95
C GLY A 253 13.80 15.35 -7.68
N HIS A 254 12.66 14.70 -7.40
CA HIS A 254 12.56 13.27 -7.14
C HIS A 254 11.32 12.72 -7.83
N VAL A 255 11.42 11.53 -8.43
CA VAL A 255 10.26 10.84 -9.04
C VAL A 255 10.31 9.35 -8.75
N SER A 256 9.19 8.76 -8.33
CA SER A 256 9.07 7.31 -8.27
C SER A 256 8.68 6.75 -9.64
N PRO A 257 9.39 5.74 -10.17
CA PRO A 257 9.00 5.12 -11.43
C PRO A 257 7.73 4.27 -11.25
N ASN A 258 6.94 4.17 -12.31
CA ASN A 258 5.80 3.26 -12.35
C ASN A 258 5.82 2.46 -13.67
N PRO A 259 6.07 1.14 -13.61
CA PRO A 259 6.26 0.29 -12.42
C PRO A 259 7.66 0.43 -11.78
N GLY A 260 7.76 0.03 -10.50
CA GLY A 260 9.06 -0.09 -9.80
C GLY A 260 9.26 0.83 -8.61
N GLY A 261 8.38 1.82 -8.41
CA GLY A 261 8.37 2.71 -7.24
C GLY A 261 7.56 2.12 -6.08
N VAL A 262 6.30 2.54 -5.93
CA VAL A 262 5.47 2.21 -4.76
C VAL A 262 5.01 0.76 -4.68
N GLY A 263 4.68 0.12 -5.80
CA GLY A 263 4.12 -1.24 -5.81
C GLY A 263 4.99 -2.30 -5.10
N PRO A 264 6.30 -2.36 -5.28
CA PRO A 264 7.18 -3.24 -4.50
C PRO A 264 7.10 -3.02 -3.00
N LEU A 265 6.94 -1.77 -2.56
CA LEU A 265 6.86 -1.41 -1.14
C LEU A 265 5.53 -1.78 -0.50
N THR A 266 4.41 -1.70 -1.23
CA THR A 266 3.13 -2.21 -0.75
C THR A 266 3.25 -3.65 -0.28
N ARG A 267 3.94 -4.52 -1.06
CA ARG A 267 4.16 -5.92 -0.71
C ARG A 267 5.14 -6.08 0.45
N ALA A 268 6.22 -5.28 0.49
CA ALA A 268 7.17 -5.32 1.59
C ALA A 268 6.50 -4.96 2.92
N PHE A 269 5.68 -3.89 2.95
CA PHE A 269 4.99 -3.48 4.17
C PHE A 269 3.83 -4.38 4.55
N LEU A 270 3.23 -5.12 3.63
CA LEU A 270 2.33 -6.21 3.96
C LEU A 270 3.05 -7.27 4.79
N LEU A 271 4.24 -7.71 4.36
CA LEU A 271 5.05 -8.68 5.10
C LEU A 271 5.56 -8.10 6.43
N THR A 272 5.91 -6.81 6.45
CA THR A 272 6.31 -6.12 7.68
C THR A 272 5.16 -6.13 8.71
N ASN A 273 3.93 -5.81 8.29
CA ASN A 273 2.77 -5.87 9.19
C ASN A 273 2.57 -7.28 9.77
N VAL A 274 2.71 -8.34 8.95
CA VAL A 274 2.61 -9.73 9.42
C VAL A 274 3.69 -10.07 10.45
N VAL A 275 4.93 -9.63 10.22
CA VAL A 275 6.04 -9.84 11.17
C VAL A 275 5.78 -9.09 12.47
N GLU A 276 5.36 -7.84 12.42
CA GLU A 276 5.03 -7.02 13.59
C GLU A 276 3.87 -7.62 14.40
N LEU A 277 2.84 -8.17 13.73
CA LEU A 277 1.77 -8.90 14.40
C LEU A 277 2.28 -10.15 15.12
N ALA A 278 3.20 -10.91 14.51
CA ALA A 278 3.83 -12.07 15.16
C ALA A 278 4.70 -11.67 16.36
N GLU A 279 5.42 -10.56 16.28
CA GLU A 279 6.24 -10.01 17.37
C GLU A 279 5.39 -9.54 18.54
N ALA A 280 4.23 -8.95 18.28
CA ALA A 280 3.28 -8.54 19.31
C ALA A 280 2.68 -9.72 20.11
N GLY A 281 2.92 -10.98 19.71
CA GLY A 281 2.49 -12.16 20.42
C GLY A 281 1.03 -12.54 20.22
N GLN A 282 0.45 -12.12 19.12
CA GLN A 282 -0.93 -12.43 18.74
C GLN A 282 -1.00 -13.69 17.88
#